data_d73fcbba8fb4ed5ad5af04ebb8f190a9
#
_entry.id   d73fcbba8fb4ed5ad5af04ebb8f190a9
#
_cell.length_a   1.000
_cell.length_b   1.000
_cell.length_c   1.000
_cell.angle_alpha   90.00
_cell.angle_beta   90.00
_cell.angle_gamma   90.00
#
_symmetry.space_group_name_H-M   'P 1'
#
loop_
_entity.id
_entity.type
_entity.pdbx_description
1 polymer ?
#
loop_
_entity_poly.entity_id
_entity_poly.type
_entity_poly.pdbx_seq_one_letter_code
_entity_poly.pdbx_strand_id
1 'polypeptide(L)'
;MNTVEKIKLWAQVLRWRLNWNRFNIHYPSPVKENSKFMTAWEAAGLIPDNAVMGISGIGGNQRPALLYRAIRDHFLKARHPANLTVVGIGGQGGRGLVPGTVEELAVDGLNTRMIVSHTEMFKRQLQLAQEGKLELQCSLLGSVTHIFRAQAEEGVNYIIREHTGKGTFIDPRVGTGTPVAGTGTDQWVEVLEDGRFKYSLPYIDTALFSAAAADRKGNIYFKTGSVICEAFSIAKAAKRNGGRCIVNVGMIVEEGFDEEFLPKEYVDAVVYWPGTEQTTTIKQKHYWDFLTPFSTTPIDKGLEKLRMINKILKITPERFAIDDALARLATHIFALNARKGDHVDIGFGLPEEVARLLYESGVMNDLYMINESGVFGGVSAPGIFFGAAVNPNEIVTTSVAFDRIYERLDWVILGALQVDNQGNVNVSKRGEGAKNHVGSGGFIDLITSSKSILFCCNWGEDAVVEIRDNKINIIEAGRPKFIEKVDEITFNGSVALEQGKQVFYATPVGAFRLTARGMELTHVMPGIDIQKDIFDFCPMKIFLPEEGDPILVGDDVVSGKNFRFALQETAE
;
A
#
# COMPACT_ATOMS: atom_id res chain seq x y z
N MET A 1 15.08 -14.57 -17.80
CA MET A 1 16.14 -15.28 -17.00
C MET A 1 16.53 -16.58 -17.68
N ASN A 2 17.83 -16.90 -17.73
CA ASN A 2 18.29 -18.22 -18.18
C ASN A 2 18.12 -19.29 -17.08
N THR A 3 18.35 -20.56 -17.42
CA THR A 3 18.13 -21.70 -16.48
C THR A 3 19.02 -21.58 -15.23
N VAL A 4 20.26 -21.12 -15.37
CA VAL A 4 21.20 -20.99 -14.25
C VAL A 4 20.75 -19.90 -13.28
N GLU A 5 20.26 -18.77 -13.80
CA GLU A 5 19.72 -17.68 -12.99
C GLU A 5 18.46 -18.13 -12.22
N LYS A 6 17.58 -18.91 -12.87
CA LYS A 6 16.38 -19.48 -12.23
C LYS A 6 16.75 -20.42 -11.08
N ILE A 7 17.74 -21.30 -11.30
CA ILE A 7 18.23 -22.21 -10.25
C ILE A 7 18.84 -21.43 -9.06
N LYS A 8 19.66 -20.39 -9.35
CA LYS A 8 20.25 -19.54 -8.30
C LYS A 8 19.16 -18.83 -7.47
N LEU A 9 18.15 -18.29 -8.14
CA LEU A 9 17.04 -17.62 -7.47
C LEU A 9 16.22 -18.61 -6.61
N TRP A 10 15.93 -19.81 -7.13
CA TRP A 10 15.30 -20.88 -6.37
C TRP A 10 16.10 -21.25 -5.12
N ALA A 11 17.41 -21.45 -5.26
CA ALA A 11 18.29 -21.77 -4.14
C ALA A 11 18.31 -20.63 -3.09
N GLN A 12 18.28 -19.37 -3.52
CA GLN A 12 18.20 -18.19 -2.64
C GLN A 12 16.88 -18.18 -1.85
N VAL A 13 15.75 -18.37 -2.52
CA VAL A 13 14.43 -18.38 -1.89
C VAL A 13 14.29 -19.56 -0.93
N LEU A 14 14.78 -20.75 -1.30
CA LEU A 14 14.78 -21.92 -0.43
C LEU A 14 15.65 -21.70 0.83
N ARG A 15 16.87 -21.18 0.64
CA ARG A 15 17.76 -20.85 1.76
C ARG A 15 17.13 -19.83 2.69
N TRP A 16 16.50 -18.79 2.15
CA TRP A 16 15.74 -17.83 2.94
C TRP A 16 14.62 -18.53 3.71
N ARG A 17 13.79 -19.34 3.06
CA ARG A 17 12.66 -20.04 3.68
C ARG A 17 13.08 -20.96 4.83
N LEU A 18 14.20 -21.65 4.70
CA LEU A 18 14.76 -22.50 5.75
C LEU A 18 15.30 -21.70 6.95
N ASN A 19 15.65 -20.43 6.75
CA ASN A 19 16.25 -19.57 7.76
C ASN A 19 15.37 -18.35 8.13
N TRP A 20 14.14 -18.28 7.66
CA TRP A 20 13.31 -17.09 7.77
C TRP A 20 13.03 -16.64 9.20
N ASN A 21 13.06 -17.55 10.18
CA ASN A 21 12.84 -17.27 11.60
C ASN A 21 14.16 -17.12 12.39
N ARG A 22 15.31 -17.08 11.70
CA ARG A 22 16.61 -16.95 12.37
C ARG A 22 17.02 -15.49 12.45
N PHE A 23 16.87 -14.91 13.63
CA PHE A 23 17.29 -13.57 13.98
C PHE A 23 18.31 -13.65 15.11
N ASN A 24 19.44 -12.92 15.00
CA ASN A 24 20.39 -12.80 16.08
C ASN A 24 20.25 -11.42 16.72
N ILE A 25 19.40 -11.31 17.73
CA ILE A 25 19.13 -10.05 18.46
C ILE A 25 20.32 -9.60 19.32
N HIS A 26 21.31 -10.46 19.54
CA HIS A 26 22.57 -10.18 20.22
C HIS A 26 23.76 -10.05 19.25
N TYR A 27 23.48 -9.83 17.95
CA TYR A 27 24.56 -9.68 16.96
C TYR A 27 25.41 -8.47 17.30
N PRO A 28 26.73 -8.65 17.54
CA PRO A 28 27.58 -7.55 17.98
C PRO A 28 27.86 -6.58 16.83
N SER A 29 27.85 -5.28 17.14
CA SER A 29 28.28 -4.27 16.18
C SER A 29 29.78 -4.39 15.89
N PRO A 30 30.22 -4.21 14.63
CA PRO A 30 31.62 -4.07 14.28
C PRO A 30 32.21 -2.70 14.68
N VAL A 31 31.37 -1.72 15.00
CA VAL A 31 31.75 -0.38 15.43
C VAL A 31 31.75 -0.37 16.96
N LYS A 32 32.93 -0.28 17.60
CA LYS A 32 33.11 -0.32 19.06
C LYS A 32 33.38 1.05 19.67
N GLU A 33 33.90 1.95 18.87
CA GLU A 33 34.29 3.30 19.25
C GLU A 33 33.14 4.28 19.44
N ASN A 34 31.93 3.92 19.00
CA ASN A 34 30.74 4.76 19.07
C ASN A 34 29.65 4.04 19.89
N SER A 35 29.29 4.59 21.04
CA SER A 35 28.31 4.01 21.96
C SER A 35 26.87 3.93 21.41
N LYS A 36 26.58 4.60 20.33
CA LYS A 36 25.29 4.47 19.63
C LYS A 36 25.13 3.11 18.96
N PHE A 37 26.24 2.44 18.62
CA PHE A 37 26.22 1.12 18.00
C PHE A 37 26.08 0.03 19.05
N MET A 38 24.94 -0.63 19.06
CA MET A 38 24.59 -1.64 20.06
C MET A 38 23.84 -2.82 19.44
N THR A 39 23.59 -3.85 20.22
CA THR A 39 22.78 -4.99 19.82
C THR A 39 21.30 -4.63 19.77
N ALA A 40 20.50 -5.41 19.03
CA ALA A 40 19.05 -5.18 19.00
C ALA A 40 18.40 -5.36 20.38
N TRP A 41 18.97 -6.25 21.22
CA TRP A 41 18.52 -6.47 22.58
C TRP A 41 18.70 -5.22 23.45
N GLU A 42 19.88 -4.62 23.43
CA GLU A 42 20.19 -3.39 24.16
C GLU A 42 19.32 -2.23 23.67
N ALA A 43 19.15 -2.10 22.35
CA ALA A 43 18.31 -1.06 21.76
C ALA A 43 16.83 -1.21 22.14
N ALA A 44 16.30 -2.42 22.22
CA ALA A 44 14.93 -2.68 22.69
C ALA A 44 14.72 -2.22 24.15
N GLY A 45 15.74 -2.38 25.00
CA GLY A 45 15.72 -1.90 26.39
C GLY A 45 15.73 -0.38 26.55
N LEU A 46 16.01 0.38 25.48
CA LEU A 46 15.95 1.85 25.51
C LEU A 46 14.54 2.40 25.32
N ILE A 47 13.58 1.60 24.82
CA ILE A 47 12.21 2.02 24.56
C ILE A 47 11.46 2.11 25.89
N PRO A 48 10.89 3.26 26.27
CA PRO A 48 10.15 3.37 27.53
C PRO A 48 8.81 2.62 27.49
N ASP A 49 8.29 2.29 28.67
CA ASP A 49 6.90 1.86 28.78
C ASP A 49 5.96 3.00 28.37
N ASN A 50 4.81 2.67 27.78
CA ASN A 50 3.82 3.60 27.23
C ASN A 50 4.35 4.46 26.06
N ALA A 51 5.47 4.08 25.44
CA ALA A 51 6.01 4.82 24.29
C ALA A 51 4.99 4.90 23.14
N VAL A 52 4.98 6.07 22.49
CA VAL A 52 4.31 6.29 21.21
C VAL A 52 5.34 6.09 20.10
N MET A 53 5.31 4.93 19.51
CA MET A 53 6.33 4.49 18.55
C MET A 53 5.90 4.77 17.12
N GLY A 54 6.52 5.75 16.46
CA GLY A 54 6.42 5.96 15.03
C GLY A 54 7.24 4.93 14.27
N ILE A 55 6.61 4.21 13.34
CA ILE A 55 7.29 3.24 12.46
C ILE A 55 7.25 3.70 11.02
N SER A 56 8.32 3.46 10.26
CA SER A 56 8.45 3.81 8.85
C SER A 56 8.50 2.58 7.96
N GLY A 57 7.97 2.72 6.75
CA GLY A 57 7.99 1.69 5.71
C GLY A 57 6.60 1.26 5.24
N ILE A 58 6.52 0.77 4.00
CA ILE A 58 5.28 0.36 3.34
C ILE A 58 5.43 -1.03 2.72
N GLY A 59 4.36 -1.82 2.69
CA GLY A 59 4.33 -3.13 2.02
C GLY A 59 5.36 -4.15 2.52
N GLY A 60 6.09 -3.84 3.56
CA GLY A 60 7.23 -4.61 4.08
C GLY A 60 8.58 -4.09 3.64
N ASN A 61 8.63 -3.06 2.80
CA ASN A 61 9.86 -2.33 2.54
C ASN A 61 10.27 -1.55 3.79
N GLN A 62 11.57 -1.45 4.05
CA GLN A 62 12.14 -0.70 5.17
C GLN A 62 11.73 -1.24 6.58
N ARG A 63 11.33 -2.50 6.65
CA ARG A 63 10.84 -3.12 7.89
C ARG A 63 12.00 -3.42 8.85
N PRO A 64 11.97 -2.92 10.10
CA PRO A 64 13.00 -3.19 11.12
C PRO A 64 12.82 -4.56 11.78
N ALA A 65 12.91 -5.64 10.98
CA ALA A 65 12.55 -7.00 11.37
C ALA A 65 13.29 -7.51 12.62
N LEU A 66 14.58 -7.20 12.73
CA LEU A 66 15.38 -7.58 13.89
C LEU A 66 14.91 -6.87 15.17
N LEU A 67 14.54 -5.60 15.06
CA LEU A 67 14.07 -4.80 16.20
C LEU A 67 12.69 -5.25 16.67
N TYR A 68 11.76 -5.55 15.78
CA TYR A 68 10.47 -6.12 16.18
C TYR A 68 10.65 -7.41 16.99
N ARG A 69 11.54 -8.28 16.55
CA ARG A 69 11.90 -9.51 17.27
C ARG A 69 12.50 -9.20 18.62
N ALA A 70 13.44 -8.26 18.71
CA ALA A 70 14.11 -7.89 19.94
C ALA A 70 13.15 -7.28 20.97
N ILE A 71 12.27 -6.38 20.55
CA ILE A 71 11.24 -5.76 21.40
C ILE A 71 10.33 -6.83 22.01
N ARG A 72 9.83 -7.75 21.18
CA ARG A 72 9.00 -8.86 21.66
C ARG A 72 9.74 -9.72 22.69
N ASP A 73 10.93 -10.17 22.35
CA ASP A 73 11.71 -11.09 23.21
C ASP A 73 12.12 -10.40 24.51
N HIS A 74 12.42 -9.10 24.46
CA HIS A 74 12.72 -8.29 25.63
C HIS A 74 11.49 -8.18 26.57
N PHE A 75 10.31 -7.87 26.01
CA PHE A 75 9.05 -7.86 26.76
C PHE A 75 8.74 -9.22 27.40
N LEU A 76 8.87 -10.30 26.66
CA LEU A 76 8.58 -11.64 27.18
C LEU A 76 9.48 -12.00 28.37
N LYS A 77 10.73 -11.52 28.38
CA LYS A 77 11.70 -11.79 29.44
C LYS A 77 11.62 -10.80 30.61
N ALA A 78 11.50 -9.51 30.31
CA ALA A 78 11.63 -8.43 31.29
C ALA A 78 10.33 -7.69 31.60
N ARG A 79 9.24 -7.97 30.86
CA ARG A 79 7.98 -7.21 30.88
C ARG A 79 8.16 -5.73 30.53
N HIS A 80 9.19 -5.41 29.76
CA HIS A 80 9.58 -4.08 29.30
C HIS A 80 10.13 -4.19 27.86
N PRO A 81 9.85 -3.21 26.95
CA PRO A 81 8.85 -2.14 27.10
C PRO A 81 7.41 -2.69 27.09
N ALA A 82 6.47 -1.99 27.69
CA ALA A 82 5.07 -2.39 27.80
C ALA A 82 4.11 -1.26 27.34
N ASN A 83 2.88 -1.61 27.02
CA ASN A 83 1.78 -0.67 26.67
C ASN A 83 2.13 0.25 25.50
N LEU A 84 2.77 -0.26 24.46
CA LEU A 84 3.19 0.54 23.32
C LEU A 84 1.98 0.98 22.46
N THR A 85 2.00 2.24 22.05
CA THR A 85 1.19 2.75 20.94
C THR A 85 2.02 2.72 19.67
N VAL A 86 1.60 1.97 18.65
CA VAL A 86 2.28 1.90 17.35
C VAL A 86 1.57 2.79 16.35
N VAL A 87 2.29 3.72 15.73
CA VAL A 87 1.76 4.66 14.74
C VAL A 87 2.54 4.52 13.43
N GLY A 88 1.85 4.32 12.31
CA GLY A 88 2.48 4.18 11.00
C GLY A 88 1.50 4.15 9.85
N ILE A 89 2.03 4.11 8.63
CA ILE A 89 1.17 4.08 7.43
C ILE A 89 0.61 2.68 7.13
N GLY A 90 1.16 1.63 7.71
CA GLY A 90 0.68 0.27 7.57
C GLY A 90 1.50 -0.60 6.61
N GLY A 91 0.98 -1.79 6.30
CA GLY A 91 1.59 -2.68 5.32
C GLY A 91 2.80 -3.51 5.81
N GLN A 92 3.28 -3.34 7.04
CA GLN A 92 4.45 -4.05 7.58
C GLN A 92 4.15 -5.41 8.22
N GLY A 93 2.93 -5.91 8.07
CA GLY A 93 2.52 -7.24 8.54
C GLY A 93 2.84 -8.35 7.54
N GLY A 94 2.41 -9.57 7.86
CA GLY A 94 2.64 -10.77 7.04
C GLY A 94 1.38 -11.59 6.76
N ARG A 95 0.20 -11.06 7.06
CA ARG A 95 -1.09 -11.77 6.97
C ARG A 95 -1.15 -13.03 7.84
N GLY A 96 -0.55 -12.98 9.00
CA GLY A 96 -0.40 -14.06 9.94
C GLY A 96 0.98 -14.04 10.59
N LEU A 97 1.36 -15.07 11.31
CA LEU A 97 2.65 -15.09 12.00
C LEU A 97 3.82 -15.26 11.01
N VAL A 98 4.21 -14.18 10.36
CA VAL A 98 5.43 -14.12 9.56
C VAL A 98 6.54 -13.51 10.42
N PRO A 99 7.66 -14.21 10.62
CA PRO A 99 8.75 -13.72 11.46
C PRO A 99 9.34 -12.39 10.98
N GLY A 100 9.61 -11.49 11.92
CA GLY A 100 10.19 -10.18 11.65
C GLY A 100 9.20 -9.16 11.05
N THR A 101 7.91 -9.39 11.18
CA THR A 101 6.87 -8.40 10.86
C THR A 101 6.44 -7.67 12.14
N VAL A 102 5.69 -6.58 11.99
CA VAL A 102 5.11 -5.87 13.14
C VAL A 102 4.18 -6.77 13.99
N GLU A 103 3.73 -7.89 13.43
CA GLU A 103 2.94 -8.89 14.16
C GLU A 103 3.72 -9.57 15.31
N GLU A 104 5.05 -9.44 15.34
CA GLU A 104 5.85 -9.81 16.52
C GLU A 104 5.44 -9.00 17.76
N LEU A 105 4.98 -7.76 17.58
CA LEU A 105 4.52 -6.90 18.67
C LEU A 105 3.11 -7.24 19.16
N ALA A 106 2.38 -8.12 18.46
CA ALA A 106 1.02 -8.53 18.84
C ALA A 106 1.05 -9.51 20.03
N VAL A 107 1.51 -9.02 21.18
CA VAL A 107 1.53 -9.72 22.45
C VAL A 107 0.72 -8.90 23.45
N ASP A 108 -0.13 -9.58 24.22
CA ASP A 108 -0.99 -8.96 25.23
C ASP A 108 -0.15 -8.15 26.24
N GLY A 109 -0.49 -6.87 26.41
CA GLY A 109 0.24 -5.93 27.25
C GLY A 109 1.51 -5.32 26.63
N LEU A 110 1.97 -5.78 25.46
CA LEU A 110 3.10 -5.16 24.75
C LEU A 110 2.61 -4.03 23.84
N ASN A 111 1.74 -4.33 22.87
CA ASN A 111 1.12 -3.36 22.00
C ASN A 111 -0.36 -3.25 22.33
N THR A 112 -0.78 -2.13 22.92
CA THR A 112 -2.14 -1.91 23.41
C THR A 112 -2.94 -0.94 22.57
N ARG A 113 -2.27 -0.15 21.71
CA ARG A 113 -2.92 0.75 20.74
C ARG A 113 -2.16 0.72 19.41
N MET A 114 -2.90 0.74 18.30
CA MET A 114 -2.33 0.82 16.97
C MET A 114 -3.12 1.83 16.12
N ILE A 115 -2.42 2.80 15.52
CA ILE A 115 -2.98 3.83 14.64
C ILE A 115 -2.30 3.70 13.28
N VAL A 116 -3.02 3.17 12.29
CA VAL A 116 -2.46 2.85 10.96
C VAL A 116 -3.50 3.09 9.87
N SER A 117 -3.08 3.22 8.62
CA SER A 117 -4.01 3.40 7.50
C SER A 117 -4.48 2.08 6.88
N HIS A 118 -3.70 1.01 6.98
CA HIS A 118 -4.03 -0.29 6.40
C HIS A 118 -3.75 -1.41 7.38
N THR A 119 -4.74 -2.28 7.63
CA THR A 119 -4.72 -3.27 8.71
C THR A 119 -4.74 -4.72 8.23
N GLU A 120 -5.10 -4.99 6.97
CA GLU A 120 -5.29 -6.37 6.46
C GLU A 120 -4.08 -7.28 6.72
N MET A 121 -2.87 -6.72 6.69
CA MET A 121 -1.65 -7.48 6.90
C MET A 121 -1.34 -7.78 8.38
N PHE A 122 -2.12 -7.23 9.33
CA PHE A 122 -1.88 -7.33 10.77
C PHE A 122 -2.83 -8.32 11.46
N LYS A 123 -2.93 -9.55 10.96
CA LYS A 123 -3.91 -10.54 11.44
C LYS A 123 -3.84 -10.79 12.95
N ARG A 124 -2.63 -10.72 13.54
CA ARG A 124 -2.45 -10.90 14.99
C ARG A 124 -2.98 -9.71 15.79
N GLN A 125 -2.71 -8.48 15.33
CA GLN A 125 -3.26 -7.27 15.97
C GLN A 125 -4.78 -7.21 15.80
N LEU A 126 -5.31 -7.56 14.62
CA LEU A 126 -6.75 -7.66 14.39
C LEU A 126 -7.42 -8.67 15.34
N GLN A 127 -6.73 -9.79 15.64
CA GLN A 127 -7.20 -10.75 16.62
C GLN A 127 -7.23 -10.17 18.04
N LEU A 128 -6.15 -9.50 18.48
CA LEU A 128 -6.11 -8.82 19.78
C LEU A 128 -7.19 -7.72 19.88
N ALA A 129 -7.43 -6.98 18.80
CA ALA A 129 -8.48 -5.97 18.74
C ALA A 129 -9.88 -6.61 18.88
N GLN A 130 -10.12 -7.74 18.19
CA GLN A 130 -11.37 -8.50 18.33
C GLN A 130 -11.60 -9.04 19.75
N GLU A 131 -10.50 -9.33 20.48
CA GLU A 131 -10.52 -9.77 21.89
C GLU A 131 -10.60 -8.61 22.90
N GLY A 132 -10.64 -7.36 22.43
CA GLY A 132 -10.66 -6.16 23.31
C GLY A 132 -9.34 -5.87 24.03
N LYS A 133 -8.22 -6.44 23.56
CA LYS A 133 -6.88 -6.27 24.13
C LYS A 133 -6.02 -5.23 23.42
N LEU A 134 -6.48 -4.72 22.27
CA LEU A 134 -5.82 -3.70 21.48
C LEU A 134 -6.82 -2.73 20.93
N GLU A 135 -6.61 -1.44 21.18
CA GLU A 135 -7.32 -0.37 20.50
C GLU A 135 -6.77 -0.20 19.09
N LEU A 136 -7.65 -0.32 18.09
CA LEU A 136 -7.29 -0.17 16.68
C LEU A 136 -7.94 1.08 16.09
N GLN A 137 -7.11 1.92 15.49
CA GLN A 137 -7.50 3.15 14.83
C GLN A 137 -7.08 3.08 13.36
N CYS A 138 -7.99 3.44 12.45
CA CYS A 138 -7.70 3.57 11.03
C CYS A 138 -7.62 5.06 10.67
N SER A 139 -6.45 5.53 10.24
CA SER A 139 -6.24 6.89 9.76
C SER A 139 -5.91 6.90 8.27
N LEU A 140 -5.83 8.09 7.66
CA LEU A 140 -5.47 8.23 6.25
C LEU A 140 -3.95 8.25 6.09
N LEU A 141 -3.42 7.57 5.05
CA LEU A 141 -1.98 7.45 4.82
C LEU A 141 -1.32 8.80 4.62
N GLY A 142 -1.85 9.64 3.72
CA GLY A 142 -1.34 10.98 3.47
C GLY A 142 -1.47 11.89 4.70
N SER A 143 -2.49 11.69 5.54
CA SER A 143 -2.62 12.46 6.79
C SER A 143 -1.57 12.04 7.82
N VAL A 144 -1.34 10.74 8.03
CA VAL A 144 -0.34 10.22 8.96
C VAL A 144 1.06 10.76 8.62
N THR A 145 1.45 10.66 7.35
CA THR A 145 2.79 11.08 6.91
C THR A 145 3.00 12.60 7.04
N HIS A 146 1.95 13.40 6.74
CA HIS A 146 2.02 14.86 6.91
C HIS A 146 2.02 15.28 8.39
N ILE A 147 1.31 14.57 9.28
CA ILE A 147 1.35 14.85 10.72
C ILE A 147 2.74 14.51 11.27
N PHE A 148 3.39 13.44 10.83
CA PHE A 148 4.78 13.16 11.21
C PHE A 148 5.72 14.30 10.80
N ARG A 149 5.54 14.85 9.59
CA ARG A 149 6.29 16.01 9.13
C ARG A 149 5.97 17.26 9.96
N ALA A 150 4.71 17.52 10.26
CA ALA A 150 4.28 18.64 11.10
C ALA A 150 4.85 18.54 12.54
N GLN A 151 4.88 17.35 13.13
CA GLN A 151 5.55 17.13 14.41
C GLN A 151 7.06 17.41 14.32
N ALA A 152 7.71 17.02 13.23
CA ALA A 152 9.14 17.20 13.02
C ALA A 152 9.52 18.67 12.81
N GLU A 153 8.78 19.39 11.99
CA GLU A 153 9.14 20.74 11.51
C GLU A 153 8.49 21.86 12.33
N GLU A 154 7.23 21.69 12.69
CA GLU A 154 6.42 22.73 13.35
C GLU A 154 6.16 22.44 14.83
N GLY A 155 6.24 21.18 15.26
CA GLY A 155 5.95 20.75 16.64
C GLY A 155 4.46 20.65 16.92
N VAL A 156 3.62 20.54 15.88
CA VAL A 156 2.17 20.33 16.00
C VAL A 156 1.82 18.89 15.62
N ASN A 157 0.79 18.34 16.23
CA ASN A 157 0.38 16.95 16.05
C ASN A 157 -0.90 16.80 15.20
N TYR A 158 -1.20 17.76 14.36
CA TYR A 158 -2.37 17.78 13.51
C TYR A 158 -2.10 18.43 12.17
N ILE A 159 -2.99 18.15 11.22
CA ILE A 159 -3.11 18.85 9.93
C ILE A 159 -4.58 19.12 9.63
N ILE A 160 -4.85 20.05 8.72
CA ILE A 160 -6.20 20.37 8.25
C ILE A 160 -6.29 20.01 6.75
N ARG A 161 -7.41 19.38 6.37
CA ARG A 161 -7.76 19.00 5.00
C ARG A 161 -9.14 19.55 4.65
N GLU A 162 -9.31 20.00 3.40
CA GLU A 162 -10.59 20.57 2.99
C GLU A 162 -11.66 19.52 2.77
N HIS A 163 -11.35 18.46 2.04
CA HIS A 163 -12.35 17.50 1.58
C HIS A 163 -11.95 16.02 1.77
N THR A 164 -10.70 15.73 2.11
CA THR A 164 -10.21 14.35 2.21
C THR A 164 -10.98 13.59 3.28
N GLY A 165 -11.67 12.54 2.88
CA GLY A 165 -12.51 11.72 3.75
C GLY A 165 -13.99 12.08 3.78
N LYS A 166 -14.42 13.21 3.16
CA LYS A 166 -15.83 13.63 3.14
C LYS A 166 -16.75 12.51 2.62
N GLY A 167 -17.76 12.19 3.41
CA GLY A 167 -18.79 11.21 3.04
C GLY A 167 -18.33 9.75 3.05
N THR A 168 -17.13 9.46 3.55
CA THR A 168 -16.61 8.10 3.73
C THR A 168 -16.71 7.65 5.19
N PHE A 169 -16.27 6.41 5.50
CA PHE A 169 -16.30 5.90 6.86
C PHE A 169 -15.47 6.75 7.85
N ILE A 170 -14.44 7.46 7.36
CA ILE A 170 -13.58 8.32 8.20
C ILE A 170 -14.26 9.64 8.58
N ASP A 171 -15.32 10.03 7.88
CA ASP A 171 -16.14 11.20 8.21
C ASP A 171 -17.03 10.88 9.41
N PRO A 172 -16.79 11.44 10.62
CA PRO A 172 -17.55 11.09 11.82
C PRO A 172 -19.03 11.50 11.77
N ARG A 173 -19.44 12.29 10.77
CA ARG A 173 -20.86 12.67 10.56
C ARG A 173 -21.67 11.54 9.93
N VAL A 174 -21.02 10.63 9.21
CA VAL A 174 -21.70 9.56 8.43
C VAL A 174 -21.08 8.18 8.66
N GLY A 175 -19.89 8.10 9.22
CA GLY A 175 -19.14 6.87 9.50
C GLY A 175 -18.63 6.80 10.94
N THR A 176 -17.73 5.85 11.19
CA THR A 176 -17.14 5.64 12.54
C THR A 176 -16.04 6.64 12.89
N GLY A 177 -15.49 7.35 11.91
CA GLY A 177 -14.27 8.12 12.08
C GLY A 177 -13.03 7.20 12.11
N THR A 178 -12.04 7.53 12.96
CA THR A 178 -10.81 6.75 13.07
C THR A 178 -10.92 5.43 13.86
N PRO A 179 -11.76 5.29 14.91
CA PRO A 179 -11.83 4.04 15.65
C PRO A 179 -12.43 2.91 14.80
N VAL A 180 -11.74 1.77 14.78
CA VAL A 180 -12.31 0.55 14.22
C VAL A 180 -13.38 0.04 15.20
N ALA A 181 -14.57 -0.23 14.70
CA ALA A 181 -15.73 -0.56 15.50
C ALA A 181 -15.46 -1.67 16.54
N GLY A 182 -15.78 -1.39 17.80
CA GLY A 182 -15.63 -2.33 18.92
C GLY A 182 -14.23 -2.37 19.54
N THR A 183 -13.27 -1.54 19.12
CA THR A 183 -11.90 -1.59 19.63
C THR A 183 -11.48 -0.38 20.47
N GLY A 184 -12.22 0.71 20.44
CA GLY A 184 -11.95 1.94 21.18
C GLY A 184 -12.93 3.05 20.82
N THR A 185 -12.83 4.17 21.49
CA THR A 185 -13.73 5.33 21.32
C THR A 185 -12.98 6.63 21.04
N ASP A 186 -11.66 6.66 21.20
CA ASP A 186 -10.86 7.86 20.91
C ASP A 186 -10.98 8.23 19.43
N GLN A 187 -11.14 9.53 19.15
CA GLN A 187 -11.34 10.05 17.81
C GLN A 187 -10.16 10.93 17.42
N TRP A 188 -9.49 10.59 16.30
CA TRP A 188 -8.33 11.32 15.77
C TRP A 188 -8.68 12.13 14.52
N VAL A 189 -9.96 12.24 14.20
CA VAL A 189 -10.50 13.13 13.17
C VAL A 189 -11.61 13.99 13.77
N GLU A 190 -11.61 15.27 13.47
CA GLU A 190 -12.60 16.26 13.88
C GLU A 190 -13.07 17.02 12.63
N VAL A 191 -14.38 17.29 12.53
CA VAL A 191 -14.91 18.17 11.50
C VAL A 191 -15.08 19.56 12.12
N LEU A 192 -14.36 20.53 11.55
CA LEU A 192 -14.39 21.92 12.00
C LEU A 192 -15.71 22.61 11.60
N GLU A 193 -16.02 23.77 12.19
CA GLU A 193 -17.24 24.54 11.91
C GLU A 193 -17.38 24.93 10.42
N ASP A 194 -16.27 25.14 9.73
CA ASP A 194 -16.23 25.44 8.30
C ASP A 194 -16.31 24.20 7.38
N GLY A 195 -16.47 23.00 7.98
CA GLY A 195 -16.61 21.73 7.27
C GLY A 195 -15.29 21.06 6.88
N ARG A 196 -14.13 21.68 7.17
CA ARG A 196 -12.82 21.06 6.97
C ARG A 196 -12.56 19.98 8.01
N PHE A 197 -11.64 19.07 7.68
CA PHE A 197 -11.24 17.96 8.52
C PHE A 197 -9.92 18.26 9.21
N LYS A 198 -9.87 18.15 10.53
CA LYS A 198 -8.65 18.17 11.32
C LYS A 198 -8.29 16.75 11.69
N TYR A 199 -7.19 16.25 11.16
CA TYR A 199 -6.59 14.96 11.52
C TYR A 199 -5.50 15.18 12.54
N SER A 200 -5.42 14.34 13.57
CA SER A 200 -4.40 14.40 14.61
C SER A 200 -3.82 13.03 14.91
N LEU A 201 -2.67 13.01 15.57
CA LEU A 201 -2.00 11.83 16.09
C LEU A 201 -1.43 12.15 17.48
N PRO A 202 -1.17 11.15 18.33
CA PRO A 202 -0.37 11.40 19.53
C PRO A 202 1.05 11.85 19.12
N TYR A 203 1.70 12.61 19.99
CA TYR A 203 3.12 12.96 19.79
C TYR A 203 3.97 11.71 19.86
N ILE A 204 4.78 11.45 18.82
CA ILE A 204 5.70 10.31 18.83
C ILE A 204 6.94 10.64 19.63
N ASP A 205 7.33 9.74 20.51
CA ASP A 205 8.53 9.82 21.36
C ASP A 205 9.58 8.76 21.01
N THR A 206 9.23 7.80 20.18
CA THR A 206 10.14 6.74 19.72
C THR A 206 10.01 6.57 18.22
N ALA A 207 11.10 6.74 17.49
CA ALA A 207 11.19 6.43 16.06
C ALA A 207 11.86 5.07 15.85
N LEU A 208 11.24 4.20 15.04
CA LEU A 208 11.74 2.86 14.77
C LEU A 208 11.66 2.55 13.27
N PHE A 209 12.79 2.33 12.63
CA PHE A 209 12.84 1.97 11.21
C PHE A 209 14.09 1.19 10.83
N SER A 210 14.12 0.69 9.60
CA SER A 210 15.30 0.12 8.96
C SER A 210 15.79 1.04 7.86
N ALA A 211 17.09 1.09 7.65
CA ALA A 211 17.74 1.77 6.55
C ALA A 211 18.81 0.89 5.91
N ALA A 212 19.30 1.28 4.74
CA ALA A 212 20.29 0.52 4.01
C ALA A 212 21.64 0.48 4.75
N ALA A 213 22.14 1.66 5.19
CA ALA A 213 23.48 1.79 5.71
C ALA A 213 23.59 2.84 6.82
N ALA A 214 24.67 2.73 7.61
CA ALA A 214 25.15 3.77 8.51
C ALA A 214 26.67 3.94 8.34
N ASP A 215 27.18 5.15 8.56
CA ASP A 215 28.62 5.32 8.75
C ASP A 215 29.02 5.09 10.22
N ARG A 216 30.34 5.08 10.49
CA ARG A 216 30.85 4.86 11.85
C ARG A 216 30.53 5.98 12.83
N LYS A 217 30.13 7.17 12.34
CA LYS A 217 29.68 8.29 13.17
C LYS A 217 28.21 8.17 13.56
N GLY A 218 27.45 7.32 12.87
CA GLY A 218 26.02 7.08 13.10
C GLY A 218 25.08 7.90 12.21
N ASN A 219 25.57 8.49 11.11
CA ASN A 219 24.71 9.03 10.05
C ASN A 219 24.06 7.87 9.30
N ILE A 220 22.80 8.02 8.88
CA ILE A 220 22.00 6.96 8.26
C ILE A 220 21.72 7.30 6.79
N TYR A 221 21.99 6.34 5.90
CA TYR A 221 21.89 6.49 4.45
C TYR A 221 20.84 5.58 3.85
N PHE A 222 20.09 6.10 2.86
CA PHE A 222 18.99 5.40 2.16
C PHE A 222 19.30 5.07 0.71
N LYS A 223 20.39 5.57 0.15
CA LYS A 223 20.77 5.48 -1.29
C LYS A 223 20.55 4.13 -1.93
N THR A 224 20.82 3.04 -1.24
CA THR A 224 20.64 1.66 -1.73
C THR A 224 19.32 1.03 -1.23
N GLY A 225 18.43 1.82 -0.63
CA GLY A 225 17.10 1.43 -0.23
C GLY A 225 16.12 1.45 -1.40
N SER A 226 15.02 0.70 -1.27
CA SER A 226 13.93 0.68 -2.23
C SER A 226 12.87 1.76 -1.96
N VAL A 227 12.90 2.36 -0.76
CA VAL A 227 12.02 3.44 -0.29
C VAL A 227 12.73 4.22 0.82
N ILE A 228 12.24 5.43 1.12
CA ILE A 228 12.63 6.25 2.29
C ILE A 228 11.48 6.34 3.29
N CYS A 229 10.25 6.43 2.78
CA CYS A 229 9.01 6.58 3.54
C CYS A 229 9.07 7.73 4.57
N GLU A 230 8.72 7.49 5.85
CA GLU A 230 8.62 8.50 6.90
C GLU A 230 9.89 8.62 7.76
N ALA A 231 10.97 7.89 7.44
CA ALA A 231 12.14 7.75 8.30
C ALA A 231 12.70 9.08 8.83
N PHE A 232 12.87 10.08 7.95
CA PHE A 232 13.34 11.40 8.36
C PHE A 232 12.37 12.12 9.31
N SER A 233 11.08 12.09 8.97
CA SER A 233 10.05 12.81 9.74
C SER A 233 9.87 12.21 11.12
N ILE A 234 9.77 10.89 11.25
CA ILE A 234 9.61 10.25 12.57
C ILE A 234 10.85 10.41 13.45
N ALA A 235 12.07 10.33 12.86
CA ALA A 235 13.30 10.53 13.61
C ALA A 235 13.38 11.96 14.21
N LYS A 236 13.13 12.98 13.37
CA LYS A 236 13.14 14.39 13.80
C LYS A 236 12.02 14.67 14.80
N ALA A 237 10.80 14.15 14.57
CA ALA A 237 9.68 14.32 15.47
C ALA A 237 9.94 13.70 16.85
N ALA A 238 10.43 12.47 16.92
CA ALA A 238 10.79 11.82 18.19
C ALA A 238 11.83 12.63 18.95
N LYS A 239 12.88 13.11 18.29
CA LYS A 239 13.91 13.96 18.92
C LYS A 239 13.35 15.31 19.40
N ARG A 240 12.48 15.95 18.62
CA ARG A 240 11.81 17.19 19.02
C ARG A 240 10.96 17.02 20.28
N ASN A 241 10.33 15.87 20.42
CA ASN A 241 9.51 15.50 21.56
C ASN A 241 10.30 14.94 22.75
N GLY A 242 11.64 15.04 22.74
CA GLY A 242 12.53 14.57 23.82
C GLY A 242 12.73 13.07 23.86
N GLY A 243 12.32 12.39 22.81
CA GLY A 243 12.37 10.94 22.69
C GLY A 243 13.60 10.39 21.97
N ARG A 244 13.47 9.18 21.39
CA ARG A 244 14.58 8.41 20.85
C ARG A 244 14.35 7.94 19.41
N CYS A 245 15.45 7.79 18.67
CA CYS A 245 15.45 7.21 17.32
C CYS A 245 16.36 5.97 17.30
N ILE A 246 15.78 4.83 16.93
CA ILE A 246 16.44 3.52 16.87
C ILE A 246 16.39 2.99 15.44
N VAL A 247 17.55 2.74 14.84
CA VAL A 247 17.65 2.36 13.42
C VAL A 247 18.36 1.02 13.28
N ASN A 248 17.78 0.14 12.47
CA ASN A 248 18.41 -1.10 12.05
C ASN A 248 19.03 -0.95 10.66
N VAL A 249 20.30 -1.28 10.48
CA VAL A 249 21.03 -1.14 9.21
C VAL A 249 21.68 -2.46 8.77
N GLY A 250 21.81 -2.62 7.45
CA GLY A 250 22.42 -3.80 6.82
C GLY A 250 23.90 -3.63 6.48
N MET A 251 24.39 -2.39 6.38
CA MET A 251 25.76 -2.07 5.98
C MET A 251 26.37 -1.00 6.88
N ILE A 252 27.71 -1.05 7.02
CA ILE A 252 28.51 0.05 7.51
C ILE A 252 29.32 0.59 6.34
N VAL A 253 29.24 1.89 6.11
CA VAL A 253 29.85 2.58 4.97
C VAL A 253 30.79 3.69 5.44
N GLU A 254 31.56 4.25 4.52
CA GLU A 254 32.36 5.45 4.80
C GLU A 254 31.48 6.69 4.88
N GLU A 255 31.92 7.70 5.62
CA GLU A 255 31.28 9.01 5.69
C GLU A 255 31.18 9.63 4.31
N GLY A 256 30.05 10.29 4.00
CA GLY A 256 29.80 10.87 2.68
C GLY A 256 29.38 9.84 1.61
N PHE A 257 28.85 8.70 2.03
CA PHE A 257 28.30 7.67 1.12
C PHE A 257 27.19 8.21 0.21
N ASP A 258 26.45 9.19 0.70
CA ASP A 258 25.44 9.92 -0.04
C ASP A 258 25.33 11.37 0.48
N GLU A 259 24.86 12.29 -0.37
CA GLU A 259 24.59 13.69 0.01
C GLU A 259 23.32 13.78 0.86
N GLU A 260 22.31 12.96 0.58
CA GLU A 260 21.08 12.90 1.36
C GLU A 260 21.18 11.80 2.43
N PHE A 261 21.19 12.21 3.70
CA PHE A 261 21.28 11.31 4.84
C PHE A 261 20.57 11.87 6.09
N LEU A 262 20.20 11.00 7.02
CA LEU A 262 19.76 11.41 8.36
C LEU A 262 20.99 11.62 9.25
N PRO A 263 21.25 12.85 9.72
CA PRO A 263 22.39 13.16 10.58
C PRO A 263 22.34 12.43 11.92
N LYS A 264 23.51 12.06 12.42
CA LYS A 264 23.71 11.30 13.67
C LYS A 264 23.06 11.93 14.91
N GLU A 265 22.87 13.25 14.95
CA GLU A 265 22.22 13.96 16.06
C GLU A 265 20.75 13.58 16.24
N TYR A 266 20.11 13.06 15.18
CA TYR A 266 18.75 12.53 15.25
C TYR A 266 18.69 11.06 15.62
N VAL A 267 19.83 10.36 15.79
CA VAL A 267 19.90 8.92 16.01
C VAL A 267 20.48 8.61 17.40
N ASP A 268 19.79 7.79 18.19
CA ASP A 268 20.22 7.37 19.53
C ASP A 268 20.83 5.96 19.53
N ALA A 269 20.30 5.06 18.69
CA ALA A 269 20.81 3.69 18.57
C ALA A 269 20.90 3.25 17.11
N VAL A 270 22.03 2.65 16.75
CA VAL A 270 22.27 2.01 15.46
C VAL A 270 22.49 0.51 15.69
N VAL A 271 21.61 -0.30 15.13
CA VAL A 271 21.68 -1.75 15.23
C VAL A 271 22.12 -2.32 13.90
N TYR A 272 23.38 -2.74 13.83
CA TYR A 272 23.90 -3.38 12.64
C TYR A 272 23.56 -4.87 12.59
N TRP A 273 23.03 -5.33 11.47
CA TRP A 273 22.85 -6.74 11.19
C TRP A 273 22.93 -7.02 9.68
N PRO A 274 23.90 -7.88 9.24
CA PRO A 274 24.08 -8.15 7.80
C PRO A 274 22.92 -8.90 7.16
N GLY A 275 21.97 -9.39 7.94
CA GLY A 275 20.73 -10.01 7.47
C GLY A 275 19.54 -9.04 7.34
N THR A 276 19.77 -7.73 7.53
CA THR A 276 18.73 -6.70 7.36
C THR A 276 18.21 -6.69 5.93
N GLU A 277 16.90 -6.66 5.80
CA GLU A 277 16.19 -6.73 4.52
C GLU A 277 15.94 -5.33 3.97
N GLN A 278 16.07 -5.18 2.67
CA GLN A 278 15.68 -3.96 1.96
C GLN A 278 14.18 -3.98 1.62
N THR A 279 13.69 -5.13 1.19
CA THR A 279 12.30 -5.36 0.83
C THR A 279 11.72 -6.53 1.59
N THR A 280 10.45 -6.67 1.58
CA THR A 280 9.54 -7.40 2.43
C THR A 280 10.01 -8.69 3.07
N THR A 281 10.53 -9.62 2.32
CA THR A 281 10.46 -11.00 2.79
C THR A 281 11.64 -11.84 2.38
N ILE A 282 12.50 -11.33 1.53
CA ILE A 282 13.65 -12.07 1.07
C ILE A 282 14.91 -11.41 1.61
N LYS A 283 15.52 -12.11 2.56
CA LYS A 283 16.82 -11.71 3.07
C LYS A 283 17.84 -11.71 1.96
N GLN A 284 18.44 -10.58 1.73
CA GLN A 284 19.48 -10.40 0.75
C GLN A 284 20.65 -9.72 1.39
N LYS A 285 21.79 -9.80 0.71
CA LYS A 285 23.02 -9.30 1.30
C LYS A 285 22.93 -7.80 1.61
N HIS A 286 22.35 -7.01 0.71
CA HIS A 286 22.28 -5.56 0.91
C HIS A 286 21.05 -4.96 0.23
N TYR A 287 20.93 -5.07 -1.10
CA TYR A 287 19.83 -4.50 -1.88
C TYR A 287 19.71 -5.21 -3.23
N TRP A 288 18.61 -4.95 -3.89
CA TRP A 288 18.41 -5.31 -5.29
C TRP A 288 18.55 -4.03 -6.10
N ASP A 289 19.62 -3.91 -6.91
CA ASP A 289 19.94 -2.72 -7.68
C ASP A 289 18.76 -2.22 -8.52
N PHE A 290 18.00 -3.13 -9.12
CA PHE A 290 16.84 -2.79 -9.95
C PHE A 290 15.64 -2.20 -9.16
N LEU A 291 15.71 -2.08 -7.85
CA LEU A 291 14.74 -1.36 -7.02
C LEU A 291 15.24 0.03 -6.59
N THR A 292 16.31 0.50 -7.21
CA THR A 292 16.91 1.81 -6.94
C THR A 292 17.04 2.65 -8.22
N PRO A 293 17.13 3.98 -8.13
CA PRO A 293 17.33 4.86 -9.29
C PRO A 293 18.66 4.66 -10.02
N PHE A 294 19.60 3.93 -9.43
CA PHE A 294 20.95 3.71 -9.96
C PHE A 294 21.11 2.37 -10.69
N SER A 295 20.00 1.71 -10.97
CA SER A 295 20.00 0.38 -11.59
C SER A 295 20.52 0.41 -13.03
N THR A 296 21.33 -0.58 -13.35
CA THR A 296 21.71 -0.92 -14.73
C THR A 296 21.02 -2.21 -15.22
N THR A 297 20.24 -2.84 -14.36
CA THR A 297 19.48 -4.05 -14.69
C THR A 297 18.29 -3.70 -15.58
N PRO A 298 18.11 -4.32 -16.75
CA PRO A 298 16.93 -4.11 -17.58
C PRO A 298 15.64 -4.40 -16.82
N ILE A 299 14.62 -3.57 -17.03
CA ILE A 299 13.31 -3.66 -16.34
C ILE A 299 12.72 -5.06 -16.46
N ASP A 300 12.70 -5.65 -17.67
CA ASP A 300 12.17 -7.01 -17.90
C ASP A 300 12.82 -8.06 -17.01
N LYS A 301 14.14 -7.96 -16.80
CA LYS A 301 14.86 -8.90 -15.93
C LYS A 301 14.49 -8.71 -14.45
N GLY A 302 14.32 -7.47 -14.03
CA GLY A 302 13.84 -7.15 -12.67
C GLY A 302 12.45 -7.72 -12.43
N LEU A 303 11.50 -7.41 -13.31
CA LEU A 303 10.12 -7.91 -13.25
C LEU A 303 10.05 -9.44 -13.30
N GLU A 304 10.80 -10.09 -14.19
CA GLU A 304 10.84 -11.56 -14.27
C GLU A 304 11.30 -12.18 -12.95
N LYS A 305 12.33 -11.60 -12.29
CA LYS A 305 12.80 -12.07 -10.98
C LYS A 305 11.71 -11.94 -9.93
N LEU A 306 11.07 -10.78 -9.81
CA LEU A 306 10.04 -10.53 -8.80
C LEU A 306 8.81 -11.42 -9.00
N ARG A 307 8.35 -11.58 -10.24
CA ARG A 307 7.24 -12.50 -10.57
C ARG A 307 7.57 -13.94 -10.23
N MET A 308 8.80 -14.39 -10.52
CA MET A 308 9.23 -15.73 -10.16
C MET A 308 9.24 -15.95 -8.65
N ILE A 309 9.68 -14.95 -7.86
CA ILE A 309 9.66 -15.03 -6.39
C ILE A 309 8.21 -15.13 -5.89
N ASN A 310 7.32 -14.28 -6.38
CA ASN A 310 5.89 -14.34 -6.02
C ASN A 310 5.28 -15.71 -6.32
N LYS A 311 5.61 -16.28 -7.50
CA LYS A 311 5.16 -17.63 -7.89
C LYS A 311 5.71 -18.73 -6.98
N ILE A 312 6.99 -18.67 -6.60
CA ILE A 312 7.61 -19.65 -5.70
C ILE A 312 6.98 -19.58 -4.30
N LEU A 313 6.79 -18.38 -3.78
CA LEU A 313 6.28 -18.16 -2.43
C LEU A 313 4.77 -18.37 -2.30
N LYS A 314 4.02 -18.31 -3.41
CA LYS A 314 2.55 -18.44 -3.47
C LYS A 314 1.84 -17.48 -2.50
N ILE A 315 2.38 -16.29 -2.30
CA ILE A 315 1.82 -15.30 -1.38
C ILE A 315 0.73 -14.47 -2.07
N THR A 316 0.93 -14.20 -3.37
CA THR A 316 -0.04 -13.47 -4.19
C THR A 316 -0.95 -14.44 -4.93
N PRO A 317 -2.22 -14.07 -5.19
CA PRO A 317 -3.11 -14.86 -6.02
C PRO A 317 -2.49 -15.16 -7.39
N GLU A 318 -2.71 -16.35 -7.91
CA GLU A 318 -2.39 -16.69 -9.29
C GLU A 318 -3.35 -15.96 -10.23
N ARG A 319 -2.82 -15.40 -11.33
CA ARG A 319 -3.63 -14.72 -12.35
C ARG A 319 -4.03 -15.72 -13.42
N PHE A 320 -5.28 -15.64 -13.83
CA PHE A 320 -5.89 -16.45 -14.86
C PHE A 320 -6.18 -15.64 -16.12
N ALA A 321 -6.53 -16.30 -17.21
CA ALA A 321 -6.85 -15.63 -18.48
C ALA A 321 -7.95 -14.57 -18.36
N ILE A 322 -8.90 -14.77 -17.44
CA ILE A 322 -9.96 -13.80 -17.17
C ILE A 322 -9.43 -12.52 -16.51
N ASP A 323 -8.43 -12.64 -15.62
CA ASP A 323 -7.78 -11.47 -15.00
C ASP A 323 -7.02 -10.66 -16.06
N ASP A 324 -6.37 -11.33 -17.01
CA ASP A 324 -5.69 -10.69 -18.15
C ASP A 324 -6.69 -9.98 -19.08
N ALA A 325 -7.86 -10.58 -19.35
CA ALA A 325 -8.90 -9.96 -20.16
C ALA A 325 -9.50 -8.72 -19.46
N LEU A 326 -9.74 -8.82 -18.16
CA LEU A 326 -10.20 -7.69 -17.35
C LEU A 326 -9.15 -6.55 -17.32
N ALA A 327 -7.87 -6.89 -17.16
CA ALA A 327 -6.81 -5.89 -17.19
C ALA A 327 -6.73 -5.18 -18.56
N ARG A 328 -6.91 -5.91 -19.67
CA ARG A 328 -6.98 -5.32 -21.02
C ARG A 328 -8.21 -4.42 -21.20
N LEU A 329 -9.38 -4.83 -20.69
CA LEU A 329 -10.57 -3.97 -20.68
C LEU A 329 -10.31 -2.69 -19.88
N ALA A 330 -9.76 -2.81 -18.67
CA ALA A 330 -9.42 -1.66 -17.84
C ALA A 330 -8.41 -0.73 -18.55
N THR A 331 -7.38 -1.29 -19.18
CA THR A 331 -6.40 -0.53 -19.97
C THR A 331 -7.06 0.15 -21.17
N HIS A 332 -7.99 -0.51 -21.84
CA HIS A 332 -8.75 0.05 -22.95
C HIS A 332 -9.58 1.27 -22.51
N ILE A 333 -10.36 1.14 -21.42
CA ILE A 333 -11.14 2.25 -20.84
C ILE A 333 -10.24 3.41 -20.41
N PHE A 334 -9.11 3.10 -19.76
CA PHE A 334 -8.12 4.10 -19.38
C PHE A 334 -7.60 4.85 -20.62
N ALA A 335 -7.13 4.13 -21.63
CA ALA A 335 -6.53 4.71 -22.82
C ALA A 335 -7.49 5.57 -23.66
N LEU A 336 -8.79 5.23 -23.68
CA LEU A 336 -9.82 6.04 -24.33
C LEU A 336 -10.00 7.42 -23.70
N ASN A 337 -9.61 7.60 -22.44
CA ASN A 337 -9.89 8.80 -21.66
C ASN A 337 -8.62 9.52 -21.17
N ALA A 338 -7.50 8.80 -21.03
CA ALA A 338 -6.23 9.32 -20.55
C ALA A 338 -5.41 9.99 -21.67
N ARG A 339 -4.58 10.95 -21.27
CA ARG A 339 -3.74 11.75 -22.17
C ARG A 339 -2.27 11.55 -21.88
N LYS A 340 -1.44 11.79 -22.87
CA LYS A 340 0.00 11.91 -22.65
C LYS A 340 0.29 13.03 -21.64
N GLY A 341 1.19 12.75 -20.72
CA GLY A 341 1.55 13.66 -19.63
C GLY A 341 0.62 13.58 -18.41
N ASP A 342 -0.35 12.66 -18.37
CA ASP A 342 -1.17 12.46 -17.17
C ASP A 342 -0.36 11.86 -16.03
N HIS A 343 -0.68 12.31 -14.81
CA HIS A 343 -0.16 11.77 -13.56
C HIS A 343 -1.04 10.62 -13.10
N VAL A 344 -0.44 9.43 -12.91
CA VAL A 344 -1.16 8.19 -12.71
C VAL A 344 -0.63 7.44 -11.50
N ASP A 345 -1.51 7.07 -10.57
CA ASP A 345 -1.23 6.10 -9.53
C ASP A 345 -2.00 4.79 -9.79
N ILE A 346 -1.33 3.66 -9.61
CA ILE A 346 -1.91 2.34 -9.83
C ILE A 346 -1.76 1.49 -8.57
N GLY A 347 -2.90 1.14 -7.98
CA GLY A 347 -2.98 0.38 -6.75
C GLY A 347 -2.57 -1.09 -6.89
N PHE A 348 -2.51 -1.73 -5.74
CA PHE A 348 -2.14 -3.13 -5.57
C PHE A 348 -3.21 -4.10 -6.09
N GLY A 349 -2.79 -5.27 -6.52
CA GLY A 349 -3.65 -6.39 -6.89
C GLY A 349 -3.93 -6.45 -8.40
N LEU A 350 -5.21 -6.52 -8.81
CA LEU A 350 -5.57 -6.59 -10.22
C LEU A 350 -5.13 -5.35 -11.03
N PRO A 351 -5.18 -4.13 -10.48
CA PRO A 351 -4.65 -2.94 -11.15
C PRO A 351 -3.18 -3.04 -11.57
N GLU A 352 -2.34 -3.84 -10.90
CA GLU A 352 -0.93 -4.05 -11.29
C GLU A 352 -0.79 -4.58 -12.72
N GLU A 353 -1.78 -5.32 -13.21
CA GLU A 353 -1.77 -5.85 -14.58
C GLU A 353 -1.98 -4.73 -15.63
N VAL A 354 -2.66 -3.65 -15.27
CA VAL A 354 -2.74 -2.44 -16.11
C VAL A 354 -1.35 -1.81 -16.24
N ALA A 355 -0.61 -1.65 -15.12
CA ALA A 355 0.76 -1.14 -15.15
C ALA A 355 1.67 -2.00 -16.05
N ARG A 356 1.52 -3.33 -15.99
CA ARG A 356 2.23 -4.26 -16.89
C ARG A 356 1.92 -3.99 -18.36
N LEU A 357 0.65 -3.83 -18.71
CA LEU A 357 0.22 -3.58 -20.10
C LEU A 357 0.71 -2.22 -20.61
N LEU A 358 0.68 -1.18 -19.78
CA LEU A 358 1.23 0.14 -20.11
C LEU A 358 2.75 0.05 -20.41
N TYR A 359 3.47 -0.72 -19.62
CA TYR A 359 4.91 -0.96 -19.86
C TYR A 359 5.17 -1.76 -21.13
N GLU A 360 4.50 -2.91 -21.31
CA GLU A 360 4.68 -3.81 -22.46
C GLU A 360 4.32 -3.13 -23.81
N SER A 361 3.41 -2.17 -23.80
CA SER A 361 3.03 -1.38 -24.98
C SER A 361 3.95 -0.18 -25.26
N GLY A 362 4.88 0.13 -24.35
CA GLY A 362 5.75 1.31 -24.45
C GLY A 362 5.07 2.65 -24.08
N VAL A 363 3.79 2.64 -23.70
CA VAL A 363 3.00 3.84 -23.41
C VAL A 363 3.35 4.44 -22.04
N MET A 364 3.93 3.64 -21.14
CA MET A 364 4.26 4.10 -19.78
C MET A 364 5.19 5.33 -19.77
N ASN A 365 6.06 5.49 -20.77
CA ASN A 365 6.96 6.64 -20.88
C ASN A 365 6.23 7.95 -21.22
N ASP A 366 4.99 7.86 -21.71
CA ASP A 366 4.14 9.02 -22.00
C ASP A 366 3.34 9.47 -20.77
N LEU A 367 3.53 8.82 -19.60
CA LEU A 367 2.81 9.07 -18.34
C LEU A 367 3.79 9.40 -17.20
N TYR A 368 3.32 10.13 -16.21
CA TYR A 368 4.02 10.33 -14.94
C TYR A 368 3.52 9.32 -13.91
N MET A 369 4.26 8.21 -13.76
CA MET A 369 3.90 7.18 -12.79
C MET A 369 4.29 7.63 -11.38
N ILE A 370 3.31 7.60 -10.48
CA ILE A 370 3.44 7.95 -9.06
C ILE A 370 3.14 6.71 -8.23
N ASN A 371 3.83 6.57 -7.11
CA ASN A 371 3.50 5.59 -6.08
C ASN A 371 3.46 6.29 -4.72
N GLU A 372 2.40 6.08 -3.97
CA GLU A 372 2.19 6.65 -2.63
C GLU A 372 3.35 6.42 -1.64
N SER A 373 4.21 5.45 -1.89
CA SER A 373 5.41 5.16 -1.09
C SER A 373 6.54 6.19 -1.23
N GLY A 374 6.43 7.12 -2.18
CA GLY A 374 7.50 8.05 -2.54
C GLY A 374 8.38 7.61 -3.70
N VAL A 375 7.94 6.61 -4.45
CA VAL A 375 8.69 6.09 -5.62
C VAL A 375 8.05 6.60 -6.90
N PHE A 376 8.83 7.25 -7.75
CA PHE A 376 8.38 7.85 -9.01
C PHE A 376 9.05 7.19 -10.21
N GLY A 377 8.25 6.97 -11.25
CA GLY A 377 8.71 6.31 -12.48
C GLY A 377 9.01 4.83 -12.30
N GLY A 378 9.56 4.22 -13.35
CA GLY A 378 9.77 2.78 -13.40
C GLY A 378 8.46 2.00 -13.47
N VAL A 379 8.52 0.69 -13.23
CA VAL A 379 7.35 -0.19 -13.20
C VAL A 379 7.10 -0.64 -11.77
N SER A 380 5.90 -0.42 -11.23
CA SER A 380 5.52 -0.86 -9.88
C SER A 380 5.87 -2.32 -9.66
N ALA A 381 6.56 -2.60 -8.57
CA ALA A 381 7.00 -3.95 -8.26
C ALA A 381 5.81 -4.83 -7.86
N PRO A 382 5.65 -6.03 -8.47
CA PRO A 382 4.43 -6.82 -8.32
C PRO A 382 4.35 -7.54 -6.98
N GLY A 383 3.13 -7.71 -6.50
CA GLY A 383 2.79 -8.60 -5.40
C GLY A 383 3.38 -8.15 -4.06
N ILE A 384 4.17 -9.03 -3.42
CA ILE A 384 4.74 -8.77 -2.09
C ILE A 384 5.77 -7.64 -2.05
N PHE A 385 6.21 -7.16 -3.20
CA PHE A 385 7.14 -6.04 -3.33
C PHE A 385 6.45 -4.68 -3.46
N PHE A 386 5.14 -4.66 -3.31
CA PHE A 386 4.34 -3.44 -3.33
C PHE A 386 4.98 -2.29 -2.53
N GLY A 387 4.92 -1.09 -3.10
CA GLY A 387 5.57 0.11 -2.57
C GLY A 387 6.96 0.38 -3.13
N ALA A 388 7.58 -0.58 -3.84
CA ALA A 388 8.79 -0.37 -4.61
C ALA A 388 8.46 -0.31 -6.11
N ALA A 389 9.41 0.13 -6.94
CA ALA A 389 9.34 0.02 -8.40
C ALA A 389 10.63 -0.55 -8.98
N VAL A 390 10.53 -1.17 -10.14
CA VAL A 390 11.69 -1.63 -10.91
C VAL A 390 12.19 -0.47 -11.75
N ASN A 391 13.45 -0.11 -11.56
CA ASN A 391 14.13 1.04 -12.15
C ASN A 391 13.35 2.37 -11.96
N PRO A 392 13.07 2.77 -10.72
CA PRO A 392 12.45 4.06 -10.47
C PRO A 392 13.37 5.20 -10.94
N ASN A 393 12.77 6.33 -11.29
CA ASN A 393 13.52 7.54 -11.63
C ASN A 393 13.98 8.28 -10.38
N GLU A 394 13.14 8.28 -9.32
CA GLU A 394 13.36 9.01 -8.10
C GLU A 394 12.72 8.29 -6.91
N ILE A 395 13.32 8.41 -5.73
CA ILE A 395 12.76 7.97 -4.46
C ILE A 395 12.82 9.15 -3.50
N VAL A 396 11.65 9.54 -2.97
CA VAL A 396 11.49 10.63 -2.01
C VAL A 396 10.76 10.14 -0.75
N THR A 397 10.58 11.01 0.24
CA THR A 397 9.73 10.68 1.39
C THR A 397 8.25 10.59 0.99
N THR A 398 7.48 9.79 1.71
CA THR A 398 6.04 9.66 1.47
C THR A 398 5.30 11.00 1.59
N SER A 399 5.73 11.90 2.49
CA SER A 399 5.13 13.23 2.60
C SER A 399 5.33 14.08 1.35
N VAL A 400 6.50 14.01 0.70
CA VAL A 400 6.75 14.68 -0.59
C VAL A 400 5.93 14.05 -1.71
N ALA A 401 5.76 12.73 -1.68
CA ALA A 401 4.88 12.07 -2.66
C ALA A 401 3.45 12.57 -2.56
N PHE A 402 2.91 12.68 -1.33
CA PHE A 402 1.56 13.19 -1.14
C PHE A 402 1.42 14.69 -1.44
N ASP A 403 2.45 15.52 -1.25
CA ASP A 403 2.43 16.90 -1.75
C ASP A 403 2.18 16.92 -3.25
N ARG A 404 2.93 16.12 -4.04
CA ARG A 404 2.77 16.00 -5.49
C ARG A 404 1.42 15.40 -5.89
N ILE A 405 0.92 14.40 -5.16
CA ILE A 405 -0.40 13.77 -5.38
C ILE A 405 -1.52 14.80 -5.17
N TYR A 406 -1.45 15.58 -4.10
CA TYR A 406 -2.46 16.63 -3.83
C TYR A 406 -2.35 17.81 -4.81
N GLU A 407 -1.17 18.09 -5.34
CA GLU A 407 -0.98 19.11 -6.37
C GLU A 407 -1.60 18.67 -7.71
N ARG A 408 -1.32 17.42 -8.13
CA ARG A 408 -1.85 16.89 -9.38
C ARG A 408 -1.88 15.36 -9.39
N LEU A 409 -3.07 14.81 -9.54
CA LEU A 409 -3.31 13.41 -9.87
C LEU A 409 -4.44 13.35 -10.90
N ASP A 410 -4.13 12.95 -12.13
CA ASP A 410 -5.13 12.91 -13.20
C ASP A 410 -5.91 11.61 -13.15
N TRP A 411 -5.24 10.49 -12.91
CA TRP A 411 -5.85 9.17 -12.84
C TRP A 411 -5.41 8.36 -11.63
N VAL A 412 -6.38 7.62 -11.07
CA VAL A 412 -6.08 6.53 -10.15
C VAL A 412 -6.79 5.25 -10.60
N ILE A 413 -6.07 4.11 -10.57
CA ILE A 413 -6.61 2.80 -10.95
C ILE A 413 -6.53 1.90 -9.72
N LEU A 414 -7.68 1.47 -9.18
CA LEU A 414 -7.79 0.82 -7.88
C LEU A 414 -8.65 -0.45 -7.95
N GLY A 415 -8.51 -1.32 -6.94
CA GLY A 415 -9.42 -2.45 -6.74
C GLY A 415 -10.70 -2.04 -6.01
N ALA A 416 -11.74 -2.90 -6.06
CA ALA A 416 -12.95 -2.77 -5.27
C ALA A 416 -13.39 -4.11 -4.69
N LEU A 417 -13.89 -4.10 -3.43
CA LEU A 417 -14.50 -5.27 -2.81
C LEU A 417 -16.00 -5.34 -3.10
N GLN A 418 -16.69 -4.21 -2.97
CA GLN A 418 -18.14 -4.05 -3.21
C GLN A 418 -18.41 -2.71 -3.88
N VAL A 419 -19.47 -2.64 -4.69
CA VAL A 419 -19.97 -1.41 -5.35
C VAL A 419 -21.48 -1.35 -5.14
N ASP A 420 -22.08 -0.15 -4.95
CA ASP A 420 -23.51 -0.03 -4.74
C ASP A 420 -24.24 0.89 -5.73
N ASN A 421 -25.58 1.01 -5.55
CA ASN A 421 -26.48 1.80 -6.39
C ASN A 421 -26.07 3.27 -6.59
N GLN A 422 -25.34 3.84 -5.64
CA GLN A 422 -24.84 5.22 -5.69
C GLN A 422 -23.43 5.32 -6.27
N GLY A 423 -22.86 4.18 -6.71
CA GLY A 423 -21.48 4.08 -7.12
C GLY A 423 -20.49 4.15 -5.96
N ASN A 424 -20.97 4.01 -4.72
CA ASN A 424 -20.05 3.91 -3.59
C ASN A 424 -19.22 2.63 -3.69
N VAL A 425 -17.98 2.70 -3.17
CA VAL A 425 -17.08 1.54 -3.13
C VAL A 425 -16.66 1.26 -1.70
N ASN A 426 -16.64 -0.02 -1.37
CA ASN A 426 -16.02 -0.55 -0.16
C ASN A 426 -14.71 -1.26 -0.51
N VAL A 427 -13.61 -0.89 0.18
CA VAL A 427 -12.33 -1.62 0.20
C VAL A 427 -11.83 -1.83 1.62
N SER A 428 -12.46 -1.21 2.62
CA SER A 428 -11.96 -1.12 4.00
C SER A 428 -12.47 -2.20 4.93
N LYS A 429 -13.49 -2.98 4.52
CA LYS A 429 -14.16 -3.94 5.40
C LYS A 429 -14.63 -5.18 4.61
N ARG A 430 -14.46 -6.37 5.23
CA ARG A 430 -14.92 -7.67 4.68
C ARG A 430 -15.89 -8.38 5.63
N GLY A 431 -16.91 -7.67 6.09
CA GLY A 431 -17.88 -8.17 7.06
C GLY A 431 -17.68 -7.59 8.47
N GLU A 432 -18.43 -8.10 9.45
CA GLU A 432 -18.47 -7.54 10.78
C GLU A 432 -17.27 -7.92 11.66
N GLY A 433 -16.96 -7.04 12.62
CA GLY A 433 -15.93 -7.21 13.64
C GLY A 433 -14.53 -6.77 13.19
N ALA A 434 -13.68 -6.45 14.18
CA ALA A 434 -12.35 -5.91 13.97
C ALA A 434 -11.45 -6.81 13.09
N LYS A 435 -11.58 -8.14 13.21
CA LYS A 435 -10.80 -9.10 12.42
C LYS A 435 -11.00 -9.01 10.91
N ASN A 436 -12.13 -8.42 10.47
CA ASN A 436 -12.51 -8.27 9.08
C ASN A 436 -12.19 -6.86 8.53
N HIS A 437 -11.60 -6.00 9.35
CA HIS A 437 -11.18 -4.68 8.92
C HIS A 437 -9.93 -4.78 8.03
N VAL A 438 -9.93 -4.03 6.93
CA VAL A 438 -8.85 -3.96 5.93
C VAL A 438 -8.13 -2.61 6.02
N GLY A 439 -8.88 -1.54 6.26
CA GLY A 439 -8.41 -0.17 6.22
C GLY A 439 -8.32 0.39 4.80
N SER A 440 -8.14 1.69 4.70
CA SER A 440 -8.11 2.39 3.41
C SER A 440 -6.72 2.51 2.79
N GLY A 441 -5.64 2.40 3.57
CA GLY A 441 -4.31 2.79 3.07
C GLY A 441 -4.32 4.22 2.55
N GLY A 442 -3.76 4.46 1.37
CA GLY A 442 -3.82 5.73 0.65
C GLY A 442 -5.07 5.91 -0.23
N PHE A 443 -5.96 4.92 -0.29
CA PHE A 443 -7.11 4.93 -1.18
C PHE A 443 -7.94 6.23 -1.09
N ILE A 444 -8.30 6.68 0.12
CA ILE A 444 -9.12 7.89 0.31
C ILE A 444 -8.35 9.16 -0.11
N ASP A 445 -7.06 9.24 0.17
CA ASP A 445 -6.21 10.35 -0.28
C ASP A 445 -6.16 10.40 -1.82
N LEU A 446 -5.95 9.25 -2.47
CA LEU A 446 -5.83 9.13 -3.93
C LEU A 446 -7.15 9.47 -4.64
N ILE A 447 -8.29 8.90 -4.21
CA ILE A 447 -9.59 9.18 -4.82
C ILE A 447 -10.03 10.63 -4.61
N THR A 448 -9.62 11.26 -3.50
CA THR A 448 -9.91 12.68 -3.25
C THR A 448 -9.13 13.57 -4.21
N SER A 449 -7.87 13.26 -4.46
CA SER A 449 -6.96 14.06 -5.29
C SER A 449 -7.17 13.86 -6.79
N SER A 450 -7.56 12.67 -7.22
CA SER A 450 -7.65 12.34 -8.64
C SER A 450 -8.83 13.00 -9.35
N LYS A 451 -8.66 13.31 -10.63
CA LYS A 451 -9.73 13.79 -11.53
C LYS A 451 -10.56 12.63 -12.06
N SER A 452 -9.92 11.52 -12.34
CA SER A 452 -10.54 10.33 -12.93
C SER A 452 -10.16 9.09 -12.13
N ILE A 453 -11.12 8.18 -11.97
CA ILE A 453 -10.99 6.97 -11.18
C ILE A 453 -11.45 5.77 -12.01
N LEU A 454 -10.62 4.72 -12.04
CA LEU A 454 -10.97 3.45 -12.66
C LEU A 454 -10.88 2.34 -11.62
N PHE A 455 -12.00 1.71 -11.31
CA PHE A 455 -12.04 0.54 -10.44
C PHE A 455 -11.94 -0.75 -11.26
N CYS A 456 -11.02 -1.65 -10.88
CA CYS A 456 -10.89 -3.00 -11.42
C CYS A 456 -11.43 -3.99 -10.39
N CYS A 457 -12.51 -4.67 -10.67
CA CYS A 457 -13.13 -5.58 -9.71
C CYS A 457 -13.78 -6.81 -10.37
N ASN A 458 -13.85 -7.91 -9.64
CA ASN A 458 -14.62 -9.07 -10.06
C ASN A 458 -16.11 -8.77 -9.99
N TRP A 459 -16.89 -9.40 -10.85
CA TRP A 459 -18.34 -9.27 -10.89
C TRP A 459 -19.04 -10.05 -9.78
N GLY A 460 -18.58 -11.30 -9.57
CA GLY A 460 -19.03 -12.15 -8.48
C GLY A 460 -17.87 -12.60 -7.57
N GLU A 461 -18.14 -12.75 -6.28
CA GLU A 461 -17.23 -13.39 -5.34
C GLU A 461 -17.38 -14.90 -5.49
N ASP A 462 -16.25 -15.61 -5.51
CA ASP A 462 -16.17 -17.06 -5.78
C ASP A 462 -16.75 -17.47 -7.15
N ALA A 463 -16.85 -16.52 -8.11
CA ALA A 463 -17.32 -16.82 -9.47
C ALA A 463 -16.30 -17.68 -10.22
N VAL A 464 -16.81 -18.64 -11.01
CA VAL A 464 -16.02 -19.43 -11.96
C VAL A 464 -16.31 -18.93 -13.36
N VAL A 465 -15.32 -18.32 -13.99
CA VAL A 465 -15.43 -17.70 -15.31
C VAL A 465 -14.34 -18.25 -16.21
N GLU A 466 -14.70 -18.67 -17.42
CA GLU A 466 -13.78 -19.22 -18.41
C GLU A 466 -13.83 -18.42 -19.71
N ILE A 467 -12.73 -18.44 -20.45
CA ILE A 467 -12.68 -17.91 -21.82
C ILE A 467 -12.69 -19.10 -22.79
N ARG A 468 -13.69 -19.18 -23.66
CA ARG A 468 -13.78 -20.15 -24.74
C ARG A 468 -14.14 -19.43 -26.04
N ASP A 469 -13.44 -19.75 -27.12
CA ASP A 469 -13.67 -19.16 -28.45
C ASP A 469 -13.75 -17.62 -28.44
N ASN A 470 -12.83 -16.97 -27.69
CA ASN A 470 -12.76 -15.53 -27.44
C ASN A 470 -14.04 -14.95 -26.79
N LYS A 471 -14.79 -15.77 -26.06
CA LYS A 471 -16.01 -15.36 -25.34
C LYS A 471 -15.87 -15.66 -23.85
N ILE A 472 -16.43 -14.77 -23.06
CA ILE A 472 -16.56 -14.96 -21.62
C ILE A 472 -17.71 -15.93 -21.35
N ASN A 473 -17.48 -16.96 -20.55
CA ASN A 473 -18.48 -17.92 -20.12
C ASN A 473 -18.52 -17.96 -18.60
N ILE A 474 -19.62 -17.56 -18.01
CA ILE A 474 -19.86 -17.65 -16.57
C ILE A 474 -20.37 -19.08 -16.28
N ILE A 475 -19.52 -19.89 -15.65
CA ILE A 475 -19.87 -21.25 -15.25
C ILE A 475 -20.63 -21.21 -13.93
N GLU A 476 -20.10 -20.46 -12.95
CA GLU A 476 -20.74 -20.18 -11.67
C GLU A 476 -20.65 -18.67 -11.41
N ALA A 477 -21.77 -18.03 -11.19
CA ALA A 477 -21.84 -16.58 -11.05
C ALA A 477 -21.28 -16.10 -9.69
N GLY A 478 -21.27 -16.97 -8.67
CA GLY A 478 -20.86 -16.61 -7.32
C GLY A 478 -21.85 -15.67 -6.62
N ARG A 479 -21.35 -14.90 -5.64
CA ARG A 479 -22.15 -13.88 -4.95
C ARG A 479 -21.90 -12.51 -5.57
N PRO A 480 -22.95 -11.70 -5.83
CA PRO A 480 -22.76 -10.37 -6.41
C PRO A 480 -21.82 -9.49 -5.57
N LYS A 481 -20.91 -8.78 -6.22
CA LYS A 481 -20.08 -7.74 -5.60
C LYS A 481 -20.65 -6.33 -5.89
N PHE A 482 -21.54 -6.24 -6.86
CA PHE A 482 -22.37 -5.07 -7.15
C PHE A 482 -23.71 -5.28 -6.45
N ILE A 483 -23.95 -4.55 -5.37
CA ILE A 483 -25.02 -4.79 -4.40
C ILE A 483 -25.85 -3.53 -4.16
N GLU A 484 -26.98 -3.62 -3.46
CA GLU A 484 -27.83 -2.46 -3.20
C GLU A 484 -27.14 -1.39 -2.35
N LYS A 485 -26.38 -1.81 -1.33
CA LYS A 485 -25.65 -0.92 -0.43
C LYS A 485 -24.38 -1.61 0.08
N VAL A 486 -23.24 -0.94 -0.01
CA VAL A 486 -21.95 -1.43 0.52
C VAL A 486 -21.93 -1.52 2.04
N ASP A 487 -21.13 -2.45 2.57
CA ASP A 487 -20.97 -2.64 4.02
C ASP A 487 -20.33 -1.42 4.69
N GLU A 488 -19.46 -0.71 3.97
CA GLU A 488 -18.79 0.50 4.43
C GLU A 488 -18.42 1.39 3.24
N ILE A 489 -18.58 2.69 3.37
CA ILE A 489 -18.25 3.63 2.28
C ILE A 489 -16.79 4.04 2.42
N THR A 490 -15.92 3.52 1.53
CA THR A 490 -14.55 3.99 1.40
C THR A 490 -14.41 5.02 0.28
N PHE A 491 -15.24 4.94 -0.77
CA PHE A 491 -15.43 5.93 -1.81
C PHE A 491 -16.90 6.30 -1.89
N ASN A 492 -17.19 7.60 -1.93
CA ASN A 492 -18.55 8.11 -2.05
C ASN A 492 -18.81 8.61 -3.49
N GLY A 493 -19.66 7.90 -4.21
CA GLY A 493 -19.97 8.19 -5.62
C GLY A 493 -20.68 9.54 -5.81
N SER A 494 -21.59 9.90 -4.89
CA SER A 494 -22.30 11.19 -4.98
C SER A 494 -21.33 12.37 -4.79
N VAL A 495 -20.42 12.28 -3.81
CA VAL A 495 -19.37 13.31 -3.60
C VAL A 495 -18.45 13.42 -4.82
N ALA A 496 -18.10 12.30 -5.44
CA ALA A 496 -17.28 12.31 -6.65
C ALA A 496 -17.97 13.00 -7.83
N LEU A 497 -19.26 12.76 -8.03
CA LEU A 497 -20.07 13.46 -9.05
C LEU A 497 -20.19 14.95 -8.77
N GLU A 498 -20.43 15.35 -7.50
CA GLU A 498 -20.43 16.76 -7.09
C GLU A 498 -19.10 17.47 -7.41
N GLN A 499 -17.98 16.75 -7.32
CA GLN A 499 -16.65 17.23 -7.67
C GLN A 499 -16.30 17.15 -9.15
N GLY A 500 -17.25 16.70 -10.01
CA GLY A 500 -17.05 16.57 -11.44
C GLY A 500 -16.07 15.47 -11.87
N LYS A 501 -15.82 14.47 -11.00
CA LYS A 501 -14.91 13.36 -11.30
C LYS A 501 -15.50 12.40 -12.33
N GLN A 502 -14.63 11.82 -13.16
CA GLN A 502 -14.99 10.70 -14.02
C GLN A 502 -14.73 9.39 -13.29
N VAL A 503 -15.73 8.52 -13.21
CA VAL A 503 -15.63 7.26 -12.47
C VAL A 503 -16.07 6.09 -13.33
N PHE A 504 -15.15 5.13 -13.50
CA PHE A 504 -15.34 3.93 -14.30
C PHE A 504 -15.13 2.67 -13.47
N TYR A 505 -15.81 1.59 -13.88
CA TYR A 505 -15.68 0.27 -13.25
C TYR A 505 -15.48 -0.77 -14.34
N ALA A 506 -14.36 -1.46 -14.34
CA ALA A 506 -14.07 -2.56 -15.25
C ALA A 506 -14.27 -3.90 -14.52
N THR A 507 -15.01 -4.81 -15.15
CA THR A 507 -15.36 -6.13 -14.61
C THR A 507 -15.25 -7.20 -15.69
N PRO A 508 -15.26 -8.49 -15.34
CA PRO A 508 -15.29 -9.58 -16.33
C PRO A 508 -16.48 -9.57 -17.27
N VAL A 509 -17.60 -8.90 -16.92
CA VAL A 509 -18.80 -8.85 -17.77
C VAL A 509 -18.84 -7.62 -18.66
N GLY A 510 -18.11 -6.57 -18.31
CA GLY A 510 -18.10 -5.30 -19.06
C GLY A 510 -17.57 -4.14 -18.24
N ALA A 511 -17.70 -2.93 -18.82
CA ALA A 511 -17.32 -1.70 -18.14
C ALA A 511 -18.55 -0.81 -17.90
N PHE A 512 -18.50 -0.10 -16.77
CA PHE A 512 -19.55 0.79 -16.34
C PHE A 512 -18.99 2.17 -16.06
N ARG A 513 -19.85 3.20 -16.14
CA ARG A 513 -19.57 4.58 -15.77
C ARG A 513 -20.59 5.07 -14.75
N LEU A 514 -20.12 5.79 -13.74
CA LEU A 514 -21.01 6.47 -12.82
C LEU A 514 -21.53 7.77 -13.47
N THR A 515 -22.84 7.93 -13.48
CA THR A 515 -23.55 9.09 -14.02
C THR A 515 -24.51 9.67 -12.98
N ALA A 516 -25.09 10.82 -13.25
CA ALA A 516 -26.12 11.39 -12.39
C ALA A 516 -27.38 10.50 -12.28
N ARG A 517 -27.63 9.59 -13.25
CA ARG A 517 -28.71 8.60 -13.19
C ARG A 517 -28.35 7.37 -12.36
N GLY A 518 -27.08 7.15 -12.09
CA GLY A 518 -26.51 5.95 -11.45
C GLY A 518 -25.52 5.23 -12.34
N MET A 519 -25.40 3.92 -12.18
CA MET A 519 -24.44 3.06 -12.88
C MET A 519 -24.90 2.75 -14.31
N GLU A 520 -24.14 3.18 -15.30
CA GLU A 520 -24.41 2.98 -16.73
C GLU A 520 -23.47 1.94 -17.33
N LEU A 521 -24.01 0.90 -17.97
CA LEU A 521 -23.23 -0.10 -18.70
C LEU A 521 -22.76 0.50 -20.03
N THR A 522 -21.46 0.77 -20.16
CA THR A 522 -20.89 1.40 -21.37
C THR A 522 -20.32 0.39 -22.36
N HIS A 523 -19.77 -0.72 -21.85
CA HIS A 523 -19.17 -1.77 -22.67
C HIS A 523 -19.60 -3.13 -22.15
N VAL A 524 -19.77 -4.10 -23.06
CA VAL A 524 -20.11 -5.48 -22.74
C VAL A 524 -19.08 -6.42 -23.32
N MET A 525 -18.64 -7.41 -22.54
CA MET A 525 -17.67 -8.41 -22.98
C MET A 525 -18.34 -9.45 -23.89
N PRO A 526 -17.63 -9.94 -24.93
CA PRO A 526 -18.15 -11.00 -25.80
C PRO A 526 -18.56 -12.25 -25.00
N GLY A 527 -19.76 -12.76 -25.30
CA GLY A 527 -20.31 -13.95 -24.64
C GLY A 527 -21.22 -13.66 -23.43
N ILE A 528 -21.28 -12.42 -22.97
CA ILE A 528 -22.16 -12.01 -21.87
C ILE A 528 -23.57 -11.70 -22.40
N ASP A 529 -24.56 -12.30 -21.78
CA ASP A 529 -25.97 -11.97 -21.94
C ASP A 529 -26.34 -10.87 -20.94
N ILE A 530 -26.67 -9.67 -21.47
CA ILE A 530 -26.93 -8.48 -20.63
C ILE A 530 -28.09 -8.73 -19.66
N GLN A 531 -29.17 -9.40 -20.13
CA GLN A 531 -30.32 -9.65 -19.28
C GLN A 531 -29.99 -10.65 -18.17
N LYS A 532 -29.46 -11.81 -18.54
CA LYS A 532 -29.20 -12.91 -17.63
C LYS A 532 -28.00 -12.65 -16.71
N ASP A 533 -26.86 -12.25 -17.32
CA ASP A 533 -25.57 -12.22 -16.61
C ASP A 533 -25.33 -10.88 -15.90
N ILE A 534 -26.09 -9.82 -16.25
CA ILE A 534 -25.99 -8.50 -15.64
C ILE A 534 -27.26 -8.16 -14.87
N PHE A 535 -28.41 -8.01 -15.54
CA PHE A 535 -29.60 -7.49 -14.87
C PHE A 535 -30.23 -8.48 -13.88
N ASP A 536 -30.34 -9.75 -14.25
CA ASP A 536 -30.96 -10.77 -13.37
C ASP A 536 -30.04 -11.20 -12.23
N PHE A 537 -28.70 -11.10 -12.44
CA PHE A 537 -27.71 -11.47 -11.43
C PHE A 537 -27.45 -10.36 -10.41
N CYS A 538 -27.41 -9.09 -10.85
CA CYS A 538 -26.98 -7.97 -10.03
C CYS A 538 -28.16 -7.31 -9.32
N PRO A 539 -28.20 -7.27 -7.98
CA PRO A 539 -29.27 -6.59 -7.25
C PRO A 539 -29.23 -5.07 -7.38
N MET A 540 -28.10 -4.52 -7.88
CA MET A 540 -27.96 -3.09 -8.12
C MET A 540 -28.69 -2.66 -9.39
N LYS A 541 -29.26 -1.46 -9.37
CA LYS A 541 -29.89 -0.87 -10.55
C LYS A 541 -28.84 -0.40 -11.55
N ILE A 542 -28.85 -0.98 -12.75
CA ILE A 542 -27.95 -0.64 -13.86
C ILE A 542 -28.78 -0.02 -15.00
N PHE A 543 -28.22 1.00 -15.64
CA PHE A 543 -28.83 1.68 -16.77
C PHE A 543 -28.06 1.33 -18.05
N LEU A 544 -28.79 1.24 -19.16
CA LEU A 544 -28.21 1.27 -20.51
C LEU A 544 -27.90 2.73 -20.90
N PRO A 545 -27.02 2.95 -21.89
CA PRO A 545 -26.78 4.27 -22.43
C PRO A 545 -28.09 4.93 -22.90
N GLU A 546 -28.18 6.25 -22.83
CA GLU A 546 -29.37 6.98 -23.33
C GLU A 546 -29.48 6.91 -24.83
N GLU A 547 -28.34 6.85 -25.51
CA GLU A 547 -28.25 6.74 -26.96
C GLU A 547 -27.42 5.50 -27.33
N GLY A 548 -27.99 4.63 -28.16
CA GLY A 548 -27.34 3.42 -28.64
C GLY A 548 -27.32 2.26 -27.64
N ASP A 549 -26.64 1.20 -28.04
CA ASP A 549 -26.39 0.02 -27.20
C ASP A 549 -25.00 0.10 -26.55
N PRO A 550 -24.77 -0.64 -25.46
CA PRO A 550 -23.42 -0.81 -24.92
C PRO A 550 -22.45 -1.33 -25.98
N ILE A 551 -21.25 -0.78 -26.01
CA ILE A 551 -20.24 -1.14 -27.00
C ILE A 551 -19.79 -2.59 -26.75
N LEU A 552 -19.92 -3.45 -27.77
CA LEU A 552 -19.37 -4.79 -27.72
C LEU A 552 -17.83 -4.70 -27.78
N VAL A 553 -17.17 -5.23 -26.77
CA VAL A 553 -15.70 -5.22 -26.66
C VAL A 553 -15.09 -6.12 -27.73
N GLY A 554 -13.97 -5.70 -28.32
CA GLY A 554 -13.29 -6.46 -29.37
C GLY A 554 -12.65 -7.75 -28.87
N ASP A 555 -12.54 -8.74 -29.76
CA ASP A 555 -11.90 -10.04 -29.51
C ASP A 555 -10.44 -9.91 -29.05
N ASP A 556 -9.74 -8.87 -29.44
CA ASP A 556 -8.37 -8.57 -29.05
C ASP A 556 -8.25 -8.30 -27.53
N VAL A 557 -9.26 -7.67 -26.93
CA VAL A 557 -9.31 -7.46 -25.47
C VAL A 557 -9.46 -8.80 -24.75
N VAL A 558 -10.33 -9.70 -25.24
CA VAL A 558 -10.53 -11.01 -24.61
C VAL A 558 -9.34 -11.92 -24.80
N SER A 559 -8.88 -12.06 -26.04
CA SER A 559 -7.81 -13.02 -26.39
C SER A 559 -6.39 -12.49 -26.11
N GLY A 560 -6.21 -11.17 -26.11
CA GLY A 560 -4.90 -10.49 -26.08
C GLY A 560 -4.17 -10.53 -27.42
N LYS A 561 -4.71 -11.18 -28.46
CA LYS A 561 -4.08 -11.23 -29.78
C LYS A 561 -4.22 -9.88 -30.46
N ASN A 562 -3.06 -9.29 -30.82
CA ASN A 562 -3.02 -7.95 -31.44
C ASN A 562 -3.63 -6.83 -30.60
N PHE A 563 -3.83 -7.02 -29.31
CA PHE A 563 -4.30 -5.97 -28.42
C PHE A 563 -3.33 -4.79 -28.46
N ARG A 564 -3.85 -3.63 -28.86
CA ARG A 564 -3.11 -2.37 -28.94
C ARG A 564 -3.99 -1.23 -28.49
N PHE A 565 -3.35 -0.23 -27.91
CA PHE A 565 -4.00 1.01 -27.49
C PHE A 565 -3.02 2.18 -27.61
N ALA A 566 -3.52 3.38 -27.64
CA ALA A 566 -2.76 4.61 -27.59
C ALA A 566 -3.49 5.61 -26.67
N LEU A 567 -2.72 6.45 -26.01
CA LEU A 567 -3.28 7.57 -25.24
C LEU A 567 -3.73 8.69 -26.18
N GLN A 568 -4.64 9.52 -25.68
CA GLN A 568 -4.99 10.75 -26.36
C GLN A 568 -3.80 11.72 -26.34
N GLU A 569 -3.66 12.55 -27.37
CA GLU A 569 -2.67 13.62 -27.37
C GLU A 569 -3.01 14.65 -26.28
N THR A 570 -2.01 15.34 -25.79
CA THR A 570 -2.18 16.45 -24.83
C THR A 570 -3.11 17.49 -25.47
N ALA A 571 -4.11 17.98 -24.75
CA ALA A 571 -4.86 19.14 -25.23
C ALA A 571 -3.91 20.34 -25.31
N GLU A 572 -3.82 20.96 -26.48
CA GLU A 572 -3.05 22.20 -26.68
C GLU A 572 -3.56 23.34 -25.79
#